data_e27eeacea8c81fc480bb35850c6e2596
#
_entry.id   e27eeacea8c81fc480bb35850c6e2596
#
_cell.length_a   1.000
_cell.length_b   1.000
_cell.length_c   1.000
_cell.angle_alpha   90.00
_cell.angle_beta   90.00
_cell.angle_gamma   90.00
#
_symmetry.space_group_name_H-M   'P 1'
#
loop_
_entity.id
_entity.type
_entity.pdbx_description
1 polymer ?
#
loop_
_entity_poly.entity_id
_entity_poly.type
_entity_poly.pdbx_seq_one_letter_code
_entity_poly.pdbx_strand_id
1 'polypeptide(L)'
;KQRVEFLEDLLFTHRGLSGPAVLQISSYWQEGTPLAINLAPTVDLPAALAQAKARSRKLIANELATLVPSRLADTWAQREADWQRPINEATDKALARLAEQLARWELTPTGTEGYKKAEVTLGGIDTRALSQQTMECKTQPGLYFIGEVVDVTGWLGGYNFQWAWASAHACAQALPA
;
A
#
# COMPACT_ATOMS: atom_id res chain seq x y z
N LYS A 1 12.84 12.67 -5.12
CA LYS A 1 11.73 11.72 -5.37
C LYS A 1 10.58 12.08 -4.44
N GLN A 2 9.38 12.18 -4.95
CA GLN A 2 8.20 12.43 -4.14
C GLN A 2 7.94 11.18 -3.28
N ARG A 3 7.78 11.35 -1.96
CA ARG A 3 7.35 10.27 -1.07
C ARG A 3 5.85 10.13 -1.22
N VAL A 4 5.39 8.91 -1.50
CA VAL A 4 3.97 8.58 -1.60
C VAL A 4 3.62 7.63 -0.46
N GLU A 5 2.54 7.91 0.24
CA GLU A 5 2.06 7.12 1.37
C GLU A 5 0.55 6.89 1.26
N PHE A 6 0.12 5.71 1.69
CA PHE A 6 -1.29 5.33 1.80
C PHE A 6 -1.57 4.77 3.19
N LEU A 7 -2.55 5.33 3.85
CA LEU A 7 -3.08 4.84 5.12
C LEU A 7 -4.31 3.99 4.84
N GLU A 8 -4.09 2.68 4.66
CA GLU A 8 -5.08 1.72 4.24
C GLU A 8 -4.82 0.35 4.84
N ASP A 9 -5.77 -0.57 4.74
CA ASP A 9 -5.63 -1.94 5.21
C ASP A 9 -4.60 -2.72 4.41
N LEU A 10 -3.74 -3.46 5.13
CA LEU A 10 -2.75 -4.38 4.60
C LEU A 10 -3.18 -5.83 4.85
N LEU A 11 -3.20 -6.65 3.82
CA LEU A 11 -3.50 -8.08 3.92
C LEU A 11 -2.25 -8.94 3.73
N PHE A 12 -1.95 -9.78 4.72
CA PHE A 12 -0.96 -10.84 4.60
C PHE A 12 -1.60 -12.08 3.97
N THR A 13 -1.04 -12.58 2.89
CA THR A 13 -1.50 -13.78 2.19
C THR A 13 -0.44 -14.88 2.21
N HIS A 14 -0.79 -16.08 1.77
CA HIS A 14 0.17 -17.19 1.61
C HIS A 14 1.22 -16.94 0.51
N ARG A 15 1.03 -15.93 -0.34
CA ARG A 15 1.93 -15.58 -1.46
C ARG A 15 2.68 -14.28 -1.26
N GLY A 16 2.27 -13.46 -0.32
CA GLY A 16 2.85 -12.15 -0.09
C GLY A 16 1.85 -11.15 0.48
N LEU A 17 1.98 -9.91 0.09
CA LEU A 17 1.15 -8.81 0.57
C LEU A 17 0.06 -8.45 -0.44
N SER A 18 -1.09 -8.03 0.07
CA SER A 18 -2.25 -7.58 -0.71
C SER A 18 -3.06 -6.56 0.11
N GLY A 19 -4.27 -6.28 -0.32
CA GLY A 19 -5.17 -5.32 0.31
C GLY A 19 -5.01 -3.91 -0.26
N PRO A 20 -5.88 -2.97 0.14
CA PRO A 20 -5.94 -1.63 -0.42
C PRO A 20 -4.62 -0.89 -0.40
N ALA A 21 -3.86 -0.96 0.71
CA ALA A 21 -2.54 -0.33 0.81
C ALA A 21 -1.58 -0.82 -0.28
N VAL A 22 -1.57 -2.13 -0.55
CA VAL A 22 -0.67 -2.73 -1.55
C VAL A 22 -1.14 -2.44 -2.96
N LEU A 23 -2.44 -2.50 -3.22
CA LEU A 23 -3.00 -2.16 -4.53
C LEU A 23 -2.65 -0.72 -4.91
N GLN A 24 -2.76 0.23 -3.99
CA GLN A 24 -2.45 1.63 -4.27
C GLN A 24 -0.96 1.90 -4.42
N ILE A 25 -0.12 1.41 -3.48
CA ILE A 25 1.32 1.67 -3.54
C ILE A 25 1.99 0.96 -4.73
N SER A 26 1.43 -0.14 -5.23
CA SER A 26 1.96 -0.87 -6.39
C SER A 26 2.03 -0.01 -7.65
N SER A 27 1.14 0.97 -7.81
CA SER A 27 1.17 1.92 -8.92
C SER A 27 2.36 2.91 -8.86
N TYR A 28 3.06 2.99 -7.74
CA TYR A 28 4.21 3.86 -7.53
C TYR A 28 5.50 3.10 -7.28
N TRP A 29 5.39 1.80 -6.93
CA TRP A 29 6.54 0.97 -6.63
C TRP A 29 7.33 0.67 -7.91
N GLN A 30 8.66 0.70 -7.79
CA GLN A 30 9.59 0.31 -8.85
C GLN A 30 10.31 -0.97 -8.43
N GLU A 31 10.44 -1.92 -9.35
CA GLU A 31 11.12 -3.18 -9.08
C GLU A 31 12.52 -2.97 -8.49
N GLY A 32 12.85 -3.76 -7.48
CA GLY A 32 14.11 -3.64 -6.74
C GLY A 32 14.17 -2.52 -5.69
N THR A 33 13.10 -1.71 -5.54
CA THR A 33 13.06 -0.67 -4.50
C THR A 33 12.36 -1.16 -3.23
N PRO A 34 12.81 -0.75 -2.03
CA PRO A 34 12.16 -1.12 -0.78
C PRO A 34 10.83 -0.39 -0.57
N LEU A 35 9.92 -1.06 0.11
CA LEU A 35 8.73 -0.48 0.73
C LEU A 35 8.94 -0.39 2.23
N ALA A 36 8.48 0.70 2.84
CA ALA A 36 8.42 0.86 4.29
C ALA A 36 6.96 0.80 4.75
N ILE A 37 6.66 -0.07 5.68
CA ILE A 37 5.31 -0.31 6.19
C ILE A 37 5.27 0.03 7.67
N ASN A 38 4.34 0.90 8.07
CA ASN A 38 4.00 1.09 9.48
C ASN A 38 2.83 0.16 9.82
N LEU A 39 3.07 -0.80 10.70
CA LEU A 39 2.08 -1.82 11.08
C LEU A 39 1.12 -1.36 12.18
N ALA A 40 1.36 -0.21 12.79
CA ALA A 40 0.52 0.38 13.82
C ALA A 40 0.48 1.92 13.71
N PRO A 41 0.01 2.48 12.57
CA PRO A 41 0.18 3.89 12.24
C PRO A 41 -0.58 4.85 13.17
N THR A 42 -1.59 4.37 13.89
CA THR A 42 -2.42 5.16 14.81
C THR A 42 -1.98 5.06 16.27
N VAL A 43 -0.89 4.33 16.56
CA VAL A 43 -0.44 4.04 17.92
C VAL A 43 0.94 4.65 18.16
N ASP A 44 1.10 5.37 19.27
CA ASP A 44 2.42 5.70 19.81
C ASP A 44 3.01 4.44 20.46
N LEU A 45 3.69 3.61 19.66
CA LEU A 45 4.26 2.33 20.07
C LEU A 45 5.24 2.47 21.23
N PRO A 46 6.19 3.43 21.25
CA PRO A 46 7.08 3.63 22.37
C PRO A 46 6.34 3.89 23.68
N ALA A 47 5.36 4.80 23.67
CA ALA A 47 4.57 5.12 24.86
C ALA A 47 3.70 3.93 25.30
N ALA A 48 3.06 3.23 24.38
CA ALA A 48 2.22 2.06 24.67
C ALA A 48 3.02 0.92 25.30
N LEU A 49 4.21 0.60 24.76
CA LEU A 49 5.08 -0.45 25.28
C LEU A 49 5.68 -0.07 26.65
N ALA A 50 6.07 1.20 26.85
CA ALA A 50 6.54 1.68 28.14
C ALA A 50 5.46 1.58 29.24
N GLN A 51 4.22 1.97 28.92
CA GLN A 51 3.08 1.81 29.84
C GLN A 51 2.79 0.34 30.13
N ALA A 52 2.80 -0.52 29.13
CA ALA A 52 2.60 -1.96 29.31
C ALA A 52 3.69 -2.55 30.20
N LYS A 53 4.95 -2.19 30.01
CA LYS A 53 6.08 -2.62 30.87
C LYS A 53 5.86 -2.26 32.35
N ALA A 54 5.34 -1.08 32.62
CA ALA A 54 5.14 -0.61 33.99
C ALA A 54 4.00 -1.35 34.74
N ARG A 55 3.01 -1.89 34.00
CA ARG A 55 1.76 -2.42 34.61
C ARG A 55 1.53 -3.92 34.39
N SER A 56 2.23 -4.54 33.46
CA SER A 56 1.95 -5.91 33.03
C SER A 56 3.14 -6.86 33.23
N ARG A 57 2.81 -8.12 33.52
CA ARG A 57 3.75 -9.24 33.54
C ARG A 57 3.48 -10.26 32.44
N LYS A 58 2.63 -9.91 31.48
CA LYS A 58 2.32 -10.75 30.33
C LYS A 58 3.49 -10.80 29.36
N LEU A 59 3.51 -11.81 28.51
CA LEU A 59 4.47 -11.88 27.41
C LEU A 59 4.31 -10.67 26.48
N ILE A 60 5.40 -10.23 25.88
CA ILE A 60 5.39 -9.12 24.90
C ILE A 60 4.39 -9.40 23.77
N ALA A 61 4.30 -10.65 23.28
CA ALA A 61 3.31 -11.04 22.27
C ALA A 61 1.87 -10.71 22.70
N ASN A 62 1.52 -10.97 23.96
CA ASN A 62 0.18 -10.70 24.47
C ASN A 62 -0.14 -9.21 24.60
N GLU A 63 0.86 -8.39 24.95
CA GLU A 63 0.69 -6.94 24.98
C GLU A 63 0.62 -6.38 23.56
N LEU A 64 1.45 -6.85 22.65
CA LEU A 64 1.39 -6.50 21.23
C LEU A 64 0.04 -6.86 20.60
N ALA A 65 -0.57 -7.97 20.98
CA ALA A 65 -1.89 -8.39 20.46
C ALA A 65 -3.03 -7.43 20.84
N THR A 66 -2.78 -6.47 21.72
CA THR A 66 -3.73 -5.36 21.98
C THR A 66 -3.58 -4.20 20.99
N LEU A 67 -2.49 -4.16 20.23
CA LEU A 67 -2.12 -3.06 19.32
C LEU A 67 -2.19 -3.47 17.84
N VAL A 68 -1.91 -4.75 17.56
CA VAL A 68 -1.93 -5.34 16.22
C VAL A 68 -2.63 -6.71 16.26
N PRO A 69 -3.03 -7.28 15.11
CA PRO A 69 -3.63 -8.62 15.08
C PRO A 69 -2.77 -9.67 15.79
N SER A 70 -3.38 -10.54 16.60
CA SER A 70 -2.69 -11.48 17.49
C SER A 70 -1.68 -12.37 16.78
N ARG A 71 -2.04 -12.91 15.60
CA ARG A 71 -1.12 -13.74 14.79
C ARG A 71 0.12 -12.96 14.33
N LEU A 72 -0.04 -11.68 14.04
CA LEU A 72 1.07 -10.79 13.70
C LEU A 72 1.94 -10.54 14.93
N ALA A 73 1.31 -10.26 16.08
CA ALA A 73 2.00 -10.05 17.34
C ALA A 73 2.87 -11.27 17.73
N ASP A 74 2.32 -12.47 17.63
CA ASP A 74 3.02 -13.72 17.91
C ASP A 74 4.22 -13.93 16.98
N THR A 75 3.98 -13.76 15.67
CA THR A 75 5.03 -13.91 14.65
C THR A 75 6.15 -12.88 14.86
N TRP A 76 5.78 -11.66 15.22
CA TRP A 76 6.75 -10.58 15.43
C TRP A 76 7.60 -10.82 16.67
N ALA A 77 6.97 -11.21 17.78
CA ALA A 77 7.67 -11.50 19.02
C ALA A 77 8.65 -12.68 18.90
N GLN A 78 8.37 -13.63 18.00
CA GLN A 78 9.25 -14.77 17.76
C GLN A 78 10.52 -14.42 16.96
N ARG A 79 10.61 -13.26 16.35
CA ARG A 79 11.76 -12.86 15.52
C ARG A 79 13.05 -12.66 16.32
N GLU A 80 12.94 -12.29 17.60
CA GLU A 80 14.09 -12.06 18.47
C GLU A 80 13.88 -12.64 19.87
N ALA A 81 14.90 -13.26 20.41
CA ALA A 81 14.86 -13.88 21.75
C ALA A 81 14.51 -12.87 22.86
N ASP A 82 14.94 -11.62 22.70
CA ASP A 82 14.65 -10.54 23.64
C ASP A 82 13.18 -10.17 23.73
N TRP A 83 12.39 -10.56 22.75
CA TRP A 83 10.93 -10.29 22.70
C TRP A 83 10.07 -11.49 23.14
N GLN A 84 10.69 -12.64 23.47
CA GLN A 84 9.99 -13.87 23.91
C GLN A 84 9.91 -13.99 25.44
N ARG A 85 9.73 -12.86 26.12
CA ARG A 85 9.73 -12.78 27.59
C ARG A 85 8.58 -11.91 28.11
N PRO A 86 8.31 -11.93 29.44
CA PRO A 86 7.41 -10.97 30.04
C PRO A 86 7.87 -9.52 29.80
N ILE A 87 6.92 -8.63 29.50
CA ILE A 87 7.25 -7.27 29.10
C ILE A 87 7.98 -6.47 30.19
N ASN A 88 7.67 -6.73 31.45
CA ASN A 88 8.36 -6.08 32.59
C ASN A 88 9.84 -6.49 32.73
N GLU A 89 10.24 -7.60 32.13
CA GLU A 89 11.63 -8.09 32.12
C GLU A 89 12.41 -7.63 30.89
N ALA A 90 11.73 -7.05 29.91
CA ALA A 90 12.38 -6.54 28.71
C ALA A 90 13.19 -5.26 29.01
N THR A 91 14.32 -5.10 28.35
CA THR A 91 15.06 -3.84 28.42
C THR A 91 14.37 -2.75 27.62
N ASP A 92 14.54 -1.48 28.00
CA ASP A 92 13.98 -0.35 27.25
C ASP A 92 14.53 -0.32 25.82
N LYS A 93 15.78 -0.70 25.63
CA LYS A 93 16.41 -0.83 24.31
C LYS A 93 15.72 -1.89 23.44
N ALA A 94 15.34 -3.03 24.02
CA ALA A 94 14.63 -4.09 23.27
C ALA A 94 13.23 -3.63 22.85
N LEU A 95 12.51 -2.92 23.73
CA LEU A 95 11.19 -2.37 23.43
C LEU A 95 11.25 -1.23 22.41
N ALA A 96 12.25 -0.35 22.51
CA ALA A 96 12.45 0.70 21.51
C ALA A 96 12.71 0.11 20.11
N ARG A 97 13.56 -0.92 20.02
CA ARG A 97 13.82 -1.62 18.75
C ARG A 97 12.57 -2.31 18.20
N LEU A 98 11.75 -2.91 19.06
CA LEU A 98 10.47 -3.49 18.68
C LEU A 98 9.53 -2.43 18.11
N ALA A 99 9.38 -1.30 18.78
CA ALA A 99 8.56 -0.17 18.32
C ALA A 99 9.04 0.35 16.95
N GLU A 100 10.35 0.53 16.79
CA GLU A 100 10.94 0.99 15.54
C GLU A 100 10.67 0.04 14.39
N GLN A 101 10.85 -1.27 14.59
CA GLN A 101 10.61 -2.27 13.55
C GLN A 101 9.13 -2.39 13.16
N LEU A 102 8.20 -2.18 14.09
CA LEU A 102 6.77 -2.16 13.79
C LEU A 102 6.35 -0.88 13.09
N ALA A 103 6.92 0.26 13.48
CA ALA A 103 6.64 1.55 12.88
C ALA A 103 7.26 1.69 11.48
N ARG A 104 8.32 0.94 11.18
CA ARG A 104 9.02 0.99 9.91
C ARG A 104 9.57 -0.37 9.50
N TRP A 105 8.67 -1.28 9.17
CA TRP A 105 9.08 -2.54 8.57
C TRP A 105 9.45 -2.34 7.10
N GLU A 106 10.72 -2.51 6.79
CA GLU A 106 11.23 -2.42 5.42
C GLU A 106 11.30 -3.80 4.78
N LEU A 107 10.81 -3.90 3.55
CA LEU A 107 10.95 -5.08 2.71
C LEU A 107 11.12 -4.67 1.24
N THR A 108 11.80 -5.50 0.48
CA THR A 108 11.92 -5.33 -0.98
C THR A 108 11.11 -6.43 -1.64
N PRO A 109 9.97 -6.10 -2.26
CA PRO A 109 9.20 -7.09 -3.02
C PRO A 109 10.03 -7.66 -4.18
N THR A 110 9.83 -8.93 -4.49
CA THR A 110 10.51 -9.61 -5.60
C THR A 110 9.77 -9.48 -6.93
N GLY A 111 8.56 -8.91 -6.91
CA GLY A 111 7.72 -8.71 -8.08
C GLY A 111 6.25 -8.55 -7.71
N THR A 112 5.39 -8.54 -8.71
CA THR A 112 3.93 -8.50 -8.60
C THR A 112 3.32 -9.79 -9.13
N GLU A 113 2.01 -10.02 -8.85
CA GLU A 113 1.25 -11.13 -9.42
C GLU A 113 0.95 -10.93 -10.94
N GLY A 114 1.26 -9.77 -11.48
CA GLY A 114 1.09 -9.44 -12.88
C GLY A 114 -0.37 -9.40 -13.33
N TYR A 115 -0.59 -9.49 -14.62
CA TYR A 115 -1.91 -9.34 -15.26
C TYR A 115 -2.99 -10.31 -14.76
N LYS A 116 -2.62 -11.43 -14.15
CA LYS A 116 -3.61 -12.39 -13.61
C LYS A 116 -4.35 -11.84 -12.39
N LYS A 117 -3.81 -10.82 -11.73
CA LYS A 117 -4.35 -10.23 -10.51
C LYS A 117 -4.45 -8.71 -10.55
N ALA A 118 -3.93 -8.09 -11.62
CA ALA A 118 -4.00 -6.64 -11.78
C ALA A 118 -5.47 -6.19 -11.92
N GLU A 119 -5.83 -5.14 -11.21
CA GLU A 119 -7.12 -4.45 -11.34
C GLU A 119 -6.99 -3.23 -12.25
N VAL A 120 -5.79 -2.68 -12.37
CA VAL A 120 -5.44 -1.57 -13.27
C VAL A 120 -4.09 -1.85 -13.92
N THR A 121 -3.84 -1.21 -15.06
CA THR A 121 -2.56 -1.28 -15.79
C THR A 121 -1.89 0.08 -15.76
N LEU A 122 -0.60 0.09 -15.39
CA LEU A 122 0.23 1.28 -15.44
C LEU A 122 0.77 1.47 -16.86
N GLY A 123 0.84 2.73 -17.33
CA GLY A 123 1.26 3.05 -18.68
C GLY A 123 0.11 3.01 -19.70
N GLY A 124 0.42 3.23 -20.96
CA GLY A 124 -0.54 3.28 -22.03
C GLY A 124 -0.29 4.44 -22.98
N ILE A 125 -1.34 4.93 -23.64
CA ILE A 125 -1.27 6.08 -24.52
C ILE A 125 -1.05 7.35 -23.70
N ASP A 126 0.02 8.07 -24.01
CA ASP A 126 0.37 9.34 -23.34
C ASP A 126 -0.76 10.36 -23.48
N THR A 127 -1.26 10.86 -22.38
CA THR A 127 -2.33 11.88 -22.34
C THR A 127 -2.01 13.13 -23.15
N ARG A 128 -0.73 13.48 -23.29
CA ARG A 128 -0.27 14.62 -24.08
C ARG A 128 -0.48 14.42 -25.58
N ALA A 129 -0.56 13.17 -26.04
CA ALA A 129 -0.84 12.84 -27.44
C ALA A 129 -2.31 13.00 -27.81
N LEU A 130 -3.21 13.18 -26.84
CA LEU A 130 -4.65 13.24 -27.04
C LEU A 130 -5.19 14.67 -26.84
N SER A 131 -6.28 14.96 -27.55
CA SER A 131 -7.13 16.11 -27.28
C SER A 131 -7.87 15.89 -25.96
N GLN A 132 -7.81 16.83 -25.04
CA GLN A 132 -8.51 16.76 -23.75
C GLN A 132 -10.05 16.84 -23.90
N GLN A 133 -10.54 17.38 -25.02
CA GLN A 133 -11.97 17.57 -25.26
C GLN A 133 -12.59 16.40 -26.01
N THR A 134 -11.85 15.79 -26.96
CA THR A 134 -12.40 14.81 -27.89
C THR A 134 -11.80 13.42 -27.76
N MET A 135 -10.72 13.27 -26.99
CA MET A 135 -9.92 12.02 -26.91
C MET A 135 -9.28 11.60 -28.25
N GLU A 136 -9.30 12.50 -29.26
CA GLU A 136 -8.67 12.26 -30.55
C GLU A 136 -7.16 12.39 -30.49
N CYS A 137 -6.44 11.54 -31.20
CA CYS A 137 -5.00 11.62 -31.36
C CYS A 137 -4.60 12.88 -32.14
N LYS A 138 -3.72 13.72 -31.53
CA LYS A 138 -3.29 15.00 -32.14
C LYS A 138 -2.49 14.84 -33.43
N THR A 139 -1.85 13.68 -33.63
CA THR A 139 -0.98 13.39 -34.76
C THR A 139 -1.66 12.53 -35.84
N GLN A 140 -2.82 11.95 -35.51
CA GLN A 140 -3.56 11.06 -36.41
C GLN A 140 -5.07 11.39 -36.37
N PRO A 141 -5.58 12.23 -37.25
CA PRO A 141 -7.00 12.53 -37.31
C PRO A 141 -7.86 11.27 -37.51
N GLY A 142 -9.02 11.23 -36.86
CA GLY A 142 -9.93 10.10 -36.86
C GLY A 142 -9.57 8.93 -35.99
N LEU A 143 -8.46 9.00 -35.24
CA LEU A 143 -8.05 7.97 -34.27
C LEU A 143 -8.31 8.46 -32.85
N TYR A 144 -9.06 7.69 -32.06
CA TYR A 144 -9.49 8.03 -30.72
C TYR A 144 -9.04 6.94 -29.71
N PHE A 145 -8.68 7.35 -28.49
CA PHE A 145 -8.34 6.43 -27.40
C PHE A 145 -9.10 6.83 -26.15
N ILE A 146 -9.78 5.86 -25.53
CA ILE A 146 -10.62 6.07 -24.36
C ILE A 146 -10.36 4.99 -23.30
N GLY A 147 -10.75 5.26 -22.06
CA GLY A 147 -10.66 4.30 -20.97
C GLY A 147 -9.22 3.97 -20.55
N GLU A 148 -9.02 2.75 -20.13
CA GLU A 148 -7.78 2.32 -19.47
C GLU A 148 -6.59 2.10 -20.42
N VAL A 149 -6.79 2.17 -21.73
CA VAL A 149 -5.67 2.18 -22.68
C VAL A 149 -4.87 3.48 -22.62
N VAL A 150 -5.47 4.55 -22.08
CA VAL A 150 -4.82 5.84 -21.85
C VAL A 150 -4.05 5.77 -20.53
N ASP A 151 -2.84 6.36 -20.48
CA ASP A 151 -2.00 6.40 -19.30
C ASP A 151 -2.59 7.31 -18.21
N VAL A 152 -3.68 6.85 -17.61
CA VAL A 152 -4.38 7.46 -16.48
C VAL A 152 -4.70 6.37 -15.49
N THR A 153 -4.10 6.47 -14.30
CA THR A 153 -4.31 5.52 -13.21
C THR A 153 -4.84 6.25 -11.98
N GLY A 154 -6.07 5.97 -11.63
CA GLY A 154 -6.73 6.50 -10.43
C GLY A 154 -6.48 5.62 -9.20
N TRP A 155 -6.67 6.20 -8.03
CA TRP A 155 -6.67 5.47 -6.77
C TRP A 155 -7.92 4.59 -6.64
N LEU A 156 -7.95 3.75 -5.59
CA LEU A 156 -9.16 3.01 -5.22
C LEU A 156 -10.31 3.98 -4.92
N GLY A 157 -11.54 3.56 -5.20
CA GLY A 157 -12.75 4.37 -5.00
C GLY A 157 -13.55 4.66 -6.27
N GLY A 158 -13.32 3.87 -7.35
CA GLY A 158 -14.09 3.95 -8.59
C GLY A 158 -13.55 4.96 -9.62
N TYR A 159 -12.42 5.61 -9.34
CA TYR A 159 -11.85 6.64 -10.23
C TYR A 159 -11.48 6.10 -11.62
N ASN A 160 -11.00 4.86 -11.72
CA ASN A 160 -10.65 4.25 -13.01
C ASN A 160 -11.91 4.00 -13.85
N PHE A 161 -13.01 3.54 -13.25
CA PHE A 161 -14.29 3.44 -13.93
C PHE A 161 -14.85 4.81 -14.34
N GLN A 162 -14.74 5.80 -13.45
CA GLN A 162 -15.16 7.17 -13.76
C GLN A 162 -14.39 7.74 -14.94
N TRP A 163 -13.07 7.50 -15.00
CA TRP A 163 -12.25 7.87 -16.14
C TRP A 163 -12.70 7.19 -17.44
N ALA A 164 -12.96 5.87 -17.39
CA ALA A 164 -13.40 5.12 -18.56
C ALA A 164 -14.71 5.69 -19.12
N TRP A 165 -15.70 5.95 -18.26
CA TRP A 165 -16.97 6.55 -18.67
C TRP A 165 -16.85 7.99 -19.15
N ALA A 166 -16.08 8.82 -18.46
CA ALA A 166 -15.90 10.23 -18.80
C ALA A 166 -15.19 10.40 -20.15
N SER A 167 -14.12 9.64 -20.38
CA SER A 167 -13.39 9.69 -21.65
C SER A 167 -14.21 9.15 -22.82
N ALA A 168 -14.99 8.08 -22.60
CA ALA A 168 -15.91 7.55 -23.62
C ALA A 168 -17.01 8.57 -23.97
N HIS A 169 -17.60 9.22 -22.96
CA HIS A 169 -18.60 10.26 -23.18
C HIS A 169 -18.05 11.45 -23.96
N ALA A 170 -16.87 11.96 -23.57
CA ALA A 170 -16.21 13.06 -24.28
C ALA A 170 -15.95 12.71 -25.75
N CYS A 171 -15.47 11.51 -26.01
CA CYS A 171 -15.26 11.01 -27.38
C CYS A 171 -16.58 10.94 -28.17
N ALA A 172 -17.61 10.34 -27.56
CA ALA A 172 -18.90 10.19 -28.24
C ALA A 172 -19.57 11.53 -28.63
N GLN A 173 -19.41 12.56 -27.79
CA GLN A 173 -19.91 13.90 -28.10
C GLN A 173 -19.15 14.60 -29.23
N ALA A 174 -17.93 14.18 -29.50
CA ALA A 174 -17.08 14.78 -30.54
C ALA A 174 -17.15 14.07 -31.90
N LEU A 175 -17.69 12.85 -31.93
CA LEU A 175 -17.84 12.11 -33.18
C LEU A 175 -18.95 12.74 -34.07
N PRO A 176 -18.72 12.87 -35.37
CA PRO A 176 -19.77 13.32 -36.29
C PRO A 176 -20.93 12.32 -36.29
N ALA A 177 -22.16 12.86 -36.35
CA ALA A 177 -23.36 12.07 -36.47
C ALA A 177 -23.46 11.34 -37.81
#